data_845f2608853c443ffb0b87a3a2c1a172
#
_entry.id   845f2608853c443ffb0b87a3a2c1a172
#
_cell.length_a   1.000
_cell.length_b   1.000
_cell.length_c   1.000
_cell.angle_alpha   90.00
_cell.angle_beta   90.00
_cell.angle_gamma   90.00
#
_symmetry.space_group_name_H-M   'P 1'
#
loop_
_entity.id
_entity.type
_entity.pdbx_description
1 polymer ?
#
loop_
_entity_poly.entity_id
_entity_poly.type
_entity_poly.pdbx_seq_one_letter_code
_entity_poly.pdbx_strand_id
1 'polypeptide(L)'
;MKNDLIGESAEFLAVLDKVSRLASIERPVLITGERGTGKELIAQRLHYLSSRWEKPMITMNCGALSEGVIDSELFGHESGAFTGSKGRHQGRFERAESGSLFLDELANAPFNVQEKLLRVIEYGEYERVGGSRTLKANVRIICATNENLLKLAGERKFRADLLDRLAFDVIHLPPLRARHEDILPLAEHYAIRMSREMNLTCFPGFSDNALEQLFTYHWPGNIRELKNVVERAVCQHQSEQDPIPGLILNPFKSIWMEESTPQQDPEDIKSMSYNQPSLPVNLKEWLDTQEQQLIHQALQQAKYNQRNAAELLGLSYHQLRGLIRKYQILVNKH
;
A
#
# COMPACT_ATOMS: atom_id res chain seq x y z
N MET A 1 -22.12 1.82 -11.19
CA MET A 1 -22.27 2.10 -9.74
C MET A 1 -21.48 3.37 -9.43
N LYS A 2 -22.13 4.41 -8.90
CA LYS A 2 -21.40 5.60 -8.43
C LYS A 2 -20.56 5.18 -7.22
N ASN A 3 -19.26 5.26 -7.33
CA ASN A 3 -18.37 5.13 -6.19
C ASN A 3 -18.40 6.48 -5.45
N ASP A 4 -19.16 6.55 -4.39
CA ASP A 4 -19.28 7.77 -3.61
C ASP A 4 -17.99 7.98 -2.80
N LEU A 5 -17.48 9.22 -2.84
CA LEU A 5 -16.39 9.65 -1.96
C LEU A 5 -16.98 9.94 -0.59
N ILE A 6 -16.59 9.13 0.39
CA ILE A 6 -17.08 9.23 1.78
C ILE A 6 -15.92 9.63 2.66
N GLY A 7 -16.15 10.61 3.52
CA GLY A 7 -15.22 11.11 4.51
C GLY A 7 -15.49 12.54 4.90
N GLU A 8 -15.38 12.82 6.19
CA GLU A 8 -15.66 14.11 6.84
C GLU A 8 -14.45 14.60 7.65
N SER A 9 -13.40 13.79 7.76
CA SER A 9 -12.18 14.16 8.49
C SER A 9 -11.52 15.39 7.88
N ALA A 10 -10.92 16.23 8.73
CA ALA A 10 -10.26 17.47 8.32
C ALA A 10 -9.17 17.22 7.27
N GLU A 11 -8.39 16.14 7.44
CA GLU A 11 -7.33 15.71 6.54
C GLU A 11 -7.88 15.37 5.15
N PHE A 12 -9.00 14.66 5.10
CA PHE A 12 -9.64 14.30 3.83
C PHE A 12 -10.30 15.49 3.15
N LEU A 13 -10.96 16.35 3.90
CA LEU A 13 -11.54 17.59 3.37
C LEU A 13 -10.48 18.52 2.78
N ALA A 14 -9.31 18.63 3.42
CA ALA A 14 -8.17 19.37 2.86
C ALA A 14 -7.68 18.77 1.52
N VAL A 15 -7.70 17.45 1.39
CA VAL A 15 -7.42 16.78 0.10
C VAL A 15 -8.46 17.14 -0.94
N LEU A 16 -9.76 17.10 -0.60
CA LEU A 16 -10.84 17.44 -1.54
C LEU A 16 -10.78 18.91 -2.01
N ASP A 17 -10.42 19.82 -1.12
CA ASP A 17 -10.17 21.21 -1.44
C ASP A 17 -9.02 21.37 -2.44
N LYS A 18 -7.92 20.66 -2.20
CA LYS A 18 -6.76 20.64 -3.12
C LYS A 18 -7.14 20.06 -4.48
N VAL A 19 -7.90 18.96 -4.51
CA VAL A 19 -8.44 18.35 -5.74
C VAL A 19 -9.29 19.36 -6.51
N SER A 20 -10.17 20.10 -5.85
CA SER A 20 -11.05 21.08 -6.48
C SER A 20 -10.27 22.23 -7.12
N ARG A 21 -9.22 22.71 -6.46
CA ARG A 21 -8.32 23.76 -7.03
C ARG A 21 -7.53 23.25 -8.24
N LEU A 22 -7.02 22.02 -8.17
CA LEU A 22 -6.21 21.43 -9.23
C LEU A 22 -7.03 20.96 -10.43
N ALA A 23 -8.32 20.75 -10.26
CA ALA A 23 -9.19 20.25 -11.31
C ALA A 23 -9.23 21.19 -12.54
N SER A 24 -9.17 22.51 -12.37
CA SER A 24 -9.16 23.50 -13.45
C SER A 24 -7.81 23.63 -14.16
N ILE A 25 -6.74 23.03 -13.63
CA ILE A 25 -5.38 23.17 -14.16
C ILE A 25 -5.07 22.00 -15.11
N GLU A 26 -4.65 22.30 -16.34
CA GLU A 26 -4.35 21.30 -17.39
C GLU A 26 -2.98 20.61 -17.22
N ARG A 27 -2.26 20.87 -16.14
CA ARG A 27 -0.97 20.24 -15.84
C ARG A 27 -1.14 18.81 -15.34
N PRO A 28 -0.11 17.96 -15.48
CA PRO A 28 -0.10 16.65 -14.82
C PRO A 28 -0.28 16.77 -13.32
N VAL A 29 -0.96 15.79 -12.72
CA VAL A 29 -1.16 15.70 -11.27
C VAL A 29 -0.70 14.32 -10.81
N LEU A 30 0.13 14.30 -9.76
CA LEU A 30 0.58 13.08 -9.11
C LEU A 30 -0.20 12.85 -7.81
N ILE A 31 -0.76 11.67 -7.65
CA ILE A 31 -1.48 11.24 -6.45
C ILE A 31 -0.64 10.20 -5.74
N THR A 32 -0.26 10.45 -4.50
CA THR A 32 0.50 9.52 -3.67
C THR A 32 -0.30 9.08 -2.46
N GLY A 33 -0.05 7.89 -1.99
CA GLY A 33 -0.71 7.33 -0.80
C GLY A 33 -0.64 5.81 -0.78
N GLU A 34 -0.81 5.23 0.37
CA GLU A 34 -0.77 3.78 0.57
C GLU A 34 -1.77 3.03 -0.31
N ARG A 35 -1.58 1.72 -0.45
CA ARG A 35 -2.56 0.87 -1.15
C ARG A 35 -3.91 0.94 -0.45
N GLY A 36 -4.99 0.98 -1.22
CA GLY A 36 -6.35 0.96 -0.68
C GLY A 36 -6.86 2.29 -0.11
N THR A 37 -6.14 3.42 -0.26
CA THR A 37 -6.58 4.75 0.22
C THR A 37 -7.61 5.45 -0.66
N GLY A 38 -7.87 4.94 -1.88
CA GLY A 38 -8.85 5.52 -2.79
C GLY A 38 -8.29 6.46 -3.86
N LYS A 39 -7.01 6.31 -4.25
CA LYS A 39 -6.35 7.14 -5.28
C LYS A 39 -7.12 7.23 -6.59
N GLU A 40 -7.74 6.14 -7.03
CA GLU A 40 -8.55 6.11 -8.26
C GLU A 40 -9.79 7.02 -8.16
N LEU A 41 -10.47 7.05 -7.01
CA LEU A 41 -11.63 7.93 -6.79
C LEU A 41 -11.25 9.41 -6.84
N ILE A 42 -10.07 9.75 -6.34
CA ILE A 42 -9.53 11.10 -6.43
C ILE A 42 -9.19 11.46 -7.88
N ALA A 43 -8.62 10.54 -8.66
CA ALA A 43 -8.36 10.75 -10.08
C ALA A 43 -9.65 10.96 -10.86
N GLN A 44 -10.69 10.17 -10.59
CA GLN A 44 -12.03 10.35 -11.17
C GLN A 44 -12.61 11.72 -10.82
N ARG A 45 -12.51 12.15 -9.55
CA ARG A 45 -12.99 13.47 -9.13
C ARG A 45 -12.23 14.61 -9.80
N LEU A 46 -10.91 14.52 -9.96
CA LEU A 46 -10.11 15.48 -10.73
C LEU A 46 -10.62 15.63 -12.17
N HIS A 47 -10.94 14.51 -12.82
CA HIS A 47 -11.50 14.52 -14.17
C HIS A 47 -12.89 15.16 -14.20
N TYR A 48 -13.82 14.73 -13.35
CA TYR A 48 -15.19 15.23 -13.32
C TYR A 48 -15.34 16.70 -12.95
N LEU A 49 -14.39 17.25 -12.18
CA LEU A 49 -14.36 18.67 -11.85
C LEU A 49 -13.59 19.53 -12.87
N SER A 50 -12.99 18.92 -13.89
CA SER A 50 -12.19 19.60 -14.92
C SER A 50 -13.05 20.06 -16.09
N SER A 51 -12.44 20.91 -16.96
CA SER A 51 -13.03 21.31 -18.25
C SER A 51 -13.27 20.12 -19.20
N ARG A 52 -12.67 18.96 -18.92
CA ARG A 52 -12.72 17.74 -19.74
C ARG A 52 -13.75 16.71 -19.26
N TRP A 53 -14.63 17.05 -18.33
CA TRP A 53 -15.55 16.11 -17.65
C TRP A 53 -16.48 15.32 -18.60
N GLU A 54 -16.85 15.88 -19.76
CA GLU A 54 -17.64 15.20 -20.80
C GLU A 54 -16.79 14.32 -21.74
N LYS A 55 -15.48 14.42 -21.65
CA LYS A 55 -14.55 13.70 -22.51
C LYS A 55 -14.16 12.35 -21.89
N PRO A 56 -13.56 11.43 -22.66
CA PRO A 56 -13.21 10.13 -22.11
C PRO A 56 -12.18 10.25 -20.97
N MET A 57 -12.40 9.50 -19.91
CA MET A 57 -11.38 9.17 -18.93
C MET A 57 -10.94 7.72 -19.14
N ILE A 58 -9.71 7.55 -19.60
CA ILE A 58 -9.11 6.24 -19.83
C ILE A 58 -8.21 5.90 -18.64
N THR A 59 -8.33 4.69 -18.10
CA THR A 59 -7.53 4.21 -16.98
C THR A 59 -6.60 3.10 -17.40
N MET A 60 -5.42 3.04 -16.79
CA MET A 60 -4.46 1.97 -16.99
C MET A 60 -3.65 1.74 -15.70
N ASN A 61 -3.51 0.46 -15.33
CA ASN A 61 -2.60 0.07 -14.26
C ASN A 61 -1.25 -0.37 -14.87
N CYS A 62 -0.17 0.32 -14.52
CA CYS A 62 1.17 0.05 -15.04
C CYS A 62 1.80 -1.23 -14.46
N GLY A 63 1.33 -1.70 -13.30
CA GLY A 63 1.81 -2.93 -12.69
C GLY A 63 1.13 -4.21 -13.18
N ALA A 64 0.02 -4.09 -13.93
CA ALA A 64 -0.78 -5.24 -14.36
C ALA A 64 -0.31 -5.87 -15.67
N LEU A 65 0.60 -5.24 -16.41
CA LEU A 65 1.00 -5.63 -17.76
C LEU A 65 2.51 -5.90 -17.85
N SER A 66 2.91 -6.83 -18.72
CA SER A 66 4.32 -7.04 -19.02
C SER A 66 4.91 -5.88 -19.84
N GLU A 67 6.21 -5.68 -19.77
CA GLU A 67 6.93 -4.54 -20.38
C GLU A 67 6.59 -4.31 -21.86
N GLY A 68 6.60 -5.34 -22.68
CA GLY A 68 6.28 -5.21 -24.11
C GLY A 68 4.81 -4.90 -24.39
N VAL A 69 3.90 -5.32 -23.51
CA VAL A 69 2.46 -5.09 -23.65
C VAL A 69 2.09 -3.67 -23.23
N ILE A 70 2.70 -3.16 -22.14
CA ILE A 70 2.40 -1.81 -21.64
C ILE A 70 2.73 -0.72 -22.67
N ASP A 71 3.84 -0.85 -23.39
CA ASP A 71 4.24 0.09 -24.44
C ASP A 71 3.19 0.13 -25.58
N SER A 72 2.80 -1.05 -26.05
CA SER A 72 1.76 -1.20 -27.08
C SER A 72 0.37 -0.72 -26.63
N GLU A 73 0.00 -0.98 -25.39
CA GLU A 73 -1.29 -0.52 -24.84
C GLU A 73 -1.34 1.00 -24.65
N LEU A 74 -0.25 1.63 -24.22
CA LEU A 74 -0.20 3.08 -24.04
C LEU A 74 -0.16 3.84 -25.36
N PHE A 75 0.80 3.50 -26.22
CA PHE A 75 1.13 4.27 -27.43
C PHE A 75 0.53 3.70 -28.70
N GLY A 76 0.00 2.46 -28.64
CA GLY A 76 -0.45 1.73 -29.84
C GLY A 76 0.71 1.11 -30.62
N HIS A 77 0.39 0.30 -31.63
CA HIS A 77 1.37 -0.27 -32.53
C HIS A 77 0.91 -0.27 -33.98
N GLU A 78 1.87 -0.22 -34.90
CA GLU A 78 1.63 -0.45 -36.30
C GLU A 78 1.65 -1.95 -36.64
N SER A 79 1.07 -2.32 -37.79
CA SER A 79 1.07 -3.71 -38.23
C SER A 79 2.50 -4.22 -38.45
N GLY A 80 2.83 -5.38 -37.87
CA GLY A 80 4.17 -5.97 -37.95
C GLY A 80 5.21 -5.40 -36.93
N ALA A 81 4.79 -4.61 -35.97
CA ALA A 81 5.67 -4.02 -34.95
C ALA A 81 6.42 -5.07 -34.10
N PHE A 82 5.82 -6.24 -33.92
CA PHE A 82 6.43 -7.40 -33.23
C PHE A 82 5.84 -8.71 -33.75
N THR A 83 6.49 -9.83 -33.45
CA THR A 83 6.04 -11.16 -33.86
C THR A 83 4.65 -11.45 -33.31
N GLY A 84 3.65 -11.61 -34.22
CA GLY A 84 2.25 -11.85 -33.87
C GLY A 84 1.35 -10.61 -33.91
N SER A 85 1.86 -9.40 -34.13
CA SER A 85 1.02 -8.22 -34.31
C SER A 85 0.32 -8.26 -35.68
N LYS A 86 -0.98 -8.56 -35.65
CA LYS A 86 -1.86 -8.56 -36.85
C LYS A 86 -2.71 -7.28 -36.84
N GLY A 87 -2.32 -6.29 -37.66
CA GLY A 87 -3.05 -5.03 -37.77
C GLY A 87 -2.55 -3.92 -36.86
N ARG A 88 -3.10 -2.74 -37.05
CA ARG A 88 -2.83 -1.56 -36.25
C ARG A 88 -3.66 -1.58 -34.96
N HIS A 89 -3.06 -1.24 -33.84
CA HIS A 89 -3.73 -1.09 -32.54
C HIS A 89 -3.73 0.37 -32.09
N GLN A 90 -4.88 0.87 -31.62
CA GLN A 90 -5.01 2.20 -31.03
C GLN A 90 -4.65 2.17 -29.54
N GLY A 91 -3.62 2.92 -29.16
CA GLY A 91 -3.18 3.04 -27.77
C GLY A 91 -4.12 3.87 -26.89
N ARG A 92 -3.85 3.86 -25.59
CA ARG A 92 -4.63 4.60 -24.59
C ARG A 92 -4.55 6.11 -24.83
N PHE A 93 -3.42 6.65 -25.30
CA PHE A 93 -3.31 8.07 -25.65
C PHE A 93 -4.27 8.47 -26.77
N GLU A 94 -4.41 7.67 -27.82
CA GLU A 94 -5.38 7.95 -28.88
C GLU A 94 -6.83 7.88 -28.36
N ARG A 95 -7.11 6.91 -27.50
CA ARG A 95 -8.46 6.72 -26.93
C ARG A 95 -8.82 7.80 -25.91
N ALA A 96 -7.83 8.40 -25.24
CA ALA A 96 -7.99 9.47 -24.27
C ALA A 96 -7.97 10.86 -24.91
N GLU A 97 -7.93 10.97 -26.24
CA GLU A 97 -7.82 12.25 -26.95
C GLU A 97 -8.87 13.26 -26.49
N SER A 98 -8.42 14.48 -26.20
CA SER A 98 -9.18 15.58 -25.61
C SER A 98 -9.74 15.31 -24.20
N GLY A 99 -9.44 14.15 -23.61
CA GLY A 99 -9.89 13.71 -22.30
C GLY A 99 -8.76 13.64 -21.26
N SER A 100 -8.84 12.62 -20.40
CA SER A 100 -7.84 12.36 -19.36
C SER A 100 -7.35 10.92 -19.39
N LEU A 101 -6.06 10.73 -19.13
CA LEU A 101 -5.45 9.41 -18.95
C LEU A 101 -5.00 9.28 -17.49
N PHE A 102 -5.55 8.29 -16.81
CA PHE A 102 -5.14 7.94 -15.46
C PHE A 102 -4.20 6.74 -15.48
N LEU A 103 -2.99 6.92 -14.97
CA LEU A 103 -1.93 5.92 -14.84
C LEU A 103 -1.78 5.53 -13.37
N ASP A 104 -2.29 4.35 -13.01
CA ASP A 104 -2.12 3.81 -11.66
C ASP A 104 -0.84 2.99 -11.56
N GLU A 105 -0.28 2.92 -10.35
CA GLU A 105 0.98 2.22 -10.05
C GLU A 105 2.14 2.65 -10.99
N LEU A 106 2.26 3.95 -11.24
CA LEU A 106 3.25 4.51 -12.18
C LEU A 106 4.70 4.09 -11.87
N ALA A 107 5.04 3.86 -10.62
CA ALA A 107 6.36 3.38 -10.20
C ALA A 107 6.79 2.09 -10.91
N ASN A 108 5.83 1.26 -11.35
CA ASN A 108 6.06 0.00 -12.04
C ASN A 108 6.23 0.17 -13.57
N ALA A 109 6.14 1.40 -14.10
CA ALA A 109 6.31 1.63 -15.53
C ALA A 109 7.77 1.35 -15.96
N PRO A 110 8.00 0.55 -17.02
CA PRO A 110 9.34 0.27 -17.54
C PRO A 110 10.05 1.54 -18.03
N PHE A 111 11.37 1.51 -18.07
CA PHE A 111 12.18 2.69 -18.39
C PHE A 111 11.92 3.28 -19.79
N ASN A 112 11.69 2.43 -20.80
CA ASN A 112 11.32 2.83 -22.17
C ASN A 112 9.97 3.55 -22.18
N VAL A 113 9.00 3.11 -21.37
CA VAL A 113 7.69 3.75 -21.22
C VAL A 113 7.83 5.10 -20.52
N GLN A 114 8.68 5.18 -19.47
CA GLN A 114 8.97 6.45 -18.79
C GLN A 114 9.57 7.49 -19.75
N GLU A 115 10.47 7.07 -20.66
CA GLU A 115 11.06 7.95 -21.66
C GLU A 115 10.01 8.49 -22.64
N LYS A 116 9.12 7.65 -23.14
CA LYS A 116 8.04 8.07 -24.03
C LYS A 116 7.02 8.97 -23.32
N LEU A 117 6.69 8.66 -22.05
CA LEU A 117 5.83 9.52 -21.23
C LEU A 117 6.42 10.91 -21.06
N LEU A 118 7.72 11.01 -20.82
CA LEU A 118 8.40 12.30 -20.73
C LEU A 118 8.19 13.13 -22.02
N ARG A 119 8.38 12.53 -23.19
CA ARG A 119 8.14 13.20 -24.48
C ARG A 119 6.69 13.67 -24.64
N VAL A 120 5.71 12.84 -24.24
CA VAL A 120 4.30 13.26 -24.29
C VAL A 120 4.05 14.45 -23.36
N ILE A 121 4.58 14.42 -22.15
CA ILE A 121 4.37 15.49 -21.16
C ILE A 121 5.04 16.80 -21.57
N GLU A 122 6.23 16.73 -22.15
CA GLU A 122 6.98 17.93 -22.56
C GLU A 122 6.50 18.52 -23.88
N TYR A 123 6.30 17.68 -24.90
CA TYR A 123 6.05 18.12 -26.27
C TYR A 123 4.63 17.84 -26.77
N GLY A 124 3.85 17.03 -26.04
CA GLY A 124 2.53 16.58 -26.51
C GLY A 124 2.62 15.65 -27.71
N GLU A 125 3.73 14.92 -27.87
CA GLU A 125 3.99 14.11 -29.05
C GLU A 125 4.47 12.71 -28.69
N TYR A 126 4.09 11.72 -29.50
CA TYR A 126 4.53 10.32 -29.35
C TYR A 126 4.50 9.60 -30.70
N GLU A 127 5.09 8.40 -30.73
CA GLU A 127 5.07 7.51 -31.87
C GLU A 127 4.55 6.15 -31.44
N ARG A 128 3.83 5.45 -32.35
CA ARG A 128 3.42 4.07 -32.11
C ARG A 128 4.62 3.13 -32.14
N VAL A 129 4.49 2.01 -31.46
CA VAL A 129 5.50 0.95 -31.51
C VAL A 129 5.63 0.44 -32.96
N GLY A 130 6.86 0.40 -33.48
CA GLY A 130 7.15 0.02 -34.87
C GLY A 130 6.74 1.06 -35.92
N GLY A 131 6.28 2.23 -35.52
CA GLY A 131 5.96 3.35 -36.40
C GLY A 131 7.01 4.47 -36.34
N SER A 132 7.04 5.30 -37.40
CA SER A 132 7.89 6.49 -37.47
C SER A 132 7.06 7.79 -37.59
N ARG A 133 5.74 7.69 -37.55
CA ARG A 133 4.86 8.86 -37.64
C ARG A 133 4.65 9.45 -36.26
N THR A 134 5.03 10.70 -36.07
CA THR A 134 4.73 11.48 -34.87
C THR A 134 3.24 11.83 -34.79
N LEU A 135 2.64 11.54 -33.66
CA LEU A 135 1.25 11.82 -33.31
C LEU A 135 1.21 12.86 -32.20
N LYS A 136 0.20 13.73 -32.22
CA LYS A 136 -0.04 14.69 -31.15
C LYS A 136 -1.00 14.09 -30.12
N ALA A 137 -0.75 14.36 -28.85
CA ALA A 137 -1.59 13.98 -27.73
C ALA A 137 -2.13 15.23 -27.03
N ASN A 138 -3.42 15.45 -27.09
CA ASN A 138 -4.11 16.43 -26.27
C ASN A 138 -4.81 15.72 -25.11
N VAL A 139 -4.03 15.25 -24.13
CA VAL A 139 -4.51 14.39 -23.04
C VAL A 139 -4.02 14.94 -21.70
N ARG A 140 -4.93 15.12 -20.74
CA ARG A 140 -4.57 15.44 -19.37
C ARG A 140 -4.09 14.18 -18.67
N ILE A 141 -2.89 14.22 -18.09
CA ILE A 141 -2.28 13.06 -17.41
C ILE A 141 -2.50 13.17 -15.91
N ILE A 142 -3.03 12.11 -15.30
CA ILE A 142 -3.19 11.95 -13.86
C ILE A 142 -2.47 10.65 -13.49
N CYS A 143 -1.53 10.72 -12.56
CA CYS A 143 -0.73 9.56 -12.16
C CYS A 143 -0.99 9.21 -10.70
N ALA A 144 -0.90 7.93 -10.36
CA ALA A 144 -0.95 7.48 -8.98
C ALA A 144 0.18 6.49 -8.67
N THR A 145 0.64 6.52 -7.42
CA THR A 145 1.63 5.57 -6.90
C THR A 145 1.51 5.40 -5.39
N ASN A 146 1.89 4.23 -4.89
CA ASN A 146 2.12 3.99 -3.47
C ASN A 146 3.62 3.99 -3.11
N GLU A 147 4.50 4.06 -4.12
CA GLU A 147 5.95 4.04 -3.93
C GLU A 147 6.51 5.46 -3.76
N ASN A 148 7.66 5.55 -3.11
CA ASN A 148 8.42 6.80 -3.01
C ASN A 148 9.24 7.03 -4.28
N LEU A 149 8.71 7.82 -5.22
CA LEU A 149 9.37 8.09 -6.50
C LEU A 149 10.71 8.83 -6.35
N LEU A 150 10.88 9.68 -5.32
CA LEU A 150 12.16 10.32 -5.04
C LEU A 150 13.25 9.30 -4.69
N LYS A 151 12.90 8.32 -3.87
CA LYS A 151 13.81 7.21 -3.54
C LYS A 151 14.14 6.39 -4.78
N LEU A 152 13.13 6.02 -5.58
CA LEU A 152 13.33 5.27 -6.82
C LEU A 152 14.16 6.04 -7.85
N ALA A 153 14.02 7.36 -7.93
CA ALA A 153 14.85 8.19 -8.79
C ALA A 153 16.31 8.20 -8.31
N GLY A 154 16.56 8.29 -7.02
CA GLY A 154 17.90 8.16 -6.44
C GLY A 154 18.54 6.79 -6.69
N GLU A 155 17.74 5.72 -6.70
CA GLU A 155 18.17 4.35 -7.04
C GLU A 155 18.25 4.08 -8.56
N ARG A 156 18.00 5.08 -9.40
CA ARG A 156 17.93 4.98 -10.88
C ARG A 156 16.88 3.97 -11.39
N LYS A 157 15.84 3.69 -10.61
CA LYS A 157 14.69 2.86 -11.00
C LYS A 157 13.55 3.68 -11.59
N PHE A 158 13.57 5.00 -11.39
CA PHE A 158 12.66 5.97 -11.99
C PHE A 158 13.44 7.15 -12.54
N ARG A 159 12.99 7.76 -13.63
CA ARG A 159 13.66 8.90 -14.26
C ARG A 159 13.38 10.18 -13.47
N ALA A 160 14.43 10.87 -13.06
CA ALA A 160 14.32 12.11 -12.30
C ALA A 160 13.67 13.23 -13.13
N ASP A 161 14.00 13.30 -14.43
CA ASP A 161 13.43 14.30 -15.35
C ASP A 161 11.91 14.11 -15.56
N LEU A 162 11.44 12.87 -15.64
CA LEU A 162 10.01 12.58 -15.67
C LEU A 162 9.34 12.98 -14.35
N LEU A 163 9.97 12.68 -13.22
CA LEU A 163 9.44 13.05 -11.91
C LEU A 163 9.26 14.57 -11.78
N ASP A 164 10.24 15.36 -12.21
CA ASP A 164 10.16 16.83 -12.18
C ASP A 164 8.98 17.38 -13.01
N ARG A 165 8.63 16.71 -14.11
CA ARG A 165 7.49 17.10 -14.96
C ARG A 165 6.15 16.66 -14.39
N LEU A 166 6.09 15.53 -13.70
CA LEU A 166 4.89 15.00 -13.07
C LEU A 166 4.58 15.70 -11.74
N ALA A 167 5.59 16.10 -11.01
CA ALA A 167 5.47 16.69 -9.69
C ALA A 167 5.15 18.18 -9.70
N PHE A 168 4.44 18.69 -10.73
CA PHE A 168 3.94 20.07 -10.73
C PHE A 168 3.11 20.35 -9.47
N ASP A 169 2.22 19.43 -9.11
CA ASP A 169 1.58 19.36 -7.79
C ASP A 169 1.30 17.92 -7.41
N VAL A 170 1.45 17.61 -6.11
CA VAL A 170 1.31 16.27 -5.55
C VAL A 170 0.18 16.25 -4.53
N ILE A 171 -0.79 15.37 -4.75
CA ILE A 171 -1.87 15.11 -3.80
C ILE A 171 -1.47 13.92 -2.94
N HIS A 172 -1.31 14.15 -1.64
CA HIS A 172 -1.03 13.08 -0.67
C HIS A 172 -2.33 12.62 -0.02
N LEU A 173 -2.71 11.35 -0.23
CA LEU A 173 -3.85 10.77 0.46
C LEU A 173 -3.42 10.25 1.83
N PRO A 174 -4.07 10.71 2.90
CA PRO A 174 -3.81 10.19 4.24
C PRO A 174 -4.25 8.72 4.34
N PRO A 175 -3.49 7.88 5.05
CA PRO A 175 -3.92 6.53 5.37
C PRO A 175 -5.12 6.55 6.32
N LEU A 176 -5.90 5.47 6.36
CA LEU A 176 -7.14 5.41 7.14
C LEU A 176 -6.92 5.66 8.64
N ARG A 177 -5.78 5.20 9.19
CA ARG A 177 -5.37 5.47 10.57
C ARG A 177 -5.11 6.95 10.91
N ALA A 178 -4.96 7.81 9.91
CA ALA A 178 -4.88 9.27 10.07
C ALA A 178 -6.24 9.97 9.84
N ARG A 179 -7.29 9.18 9.58
CA ARG A 179 -8.65 9.64 9.26
C ARG A 179 -9.67 8.92 10.17
N HIS A 180 -9.43 8.92 11.47
CA HIS A 180 -10.24 8.13 12.43
C HIS A 180 -11.74 8.44 12.33
N GLU A 181 -12.10 9.69 12.09
CA GLU A 181 -13.49 10.13 11.95
C GLU A 181 -14.21 9.49 10.76
N ASP A 182 -13.45 9.07 9.73
CA ASP A 182 -14.02 8.47 8.51
C ASP A 182 -14.23 6.96 8.65
N ILE A 183 -13.66 6.30 9.67
CA ILE A 183 -13.72 4.83 9.82
C ILE A 183 -15.16 4.36 9.96
N LEU A 184 -15.93 4.93 10.88
CA LEU A 184 -17.30 4.49 11.14
C LEU A 184 -18.25 4.80 9.95
N PRO A 185 -18.27 6.01 9.37
CA PRO A 185 -19.10 6.29 8.19
C PRO A 185 -18.78 5.37 7.00
N LEU A 186 -17.51 5.04 6.78
CA LEU A 186 -17.10 4.09 5.74
C LEU A 186 -17.56 2.68 6.06
N ALA A 187 -17.40 2.22 7.30
CA ALA A 187 -17.83 0.89 7.73
C ALA A 187 -19.34 0.72 7.58
N GLU A 188 -20.13 1.68 8.05
CA GLU A 188 -21.59 1.68 7.91
C GLU A 188 -22.03 1.69 6.45
N HIS A 189 -21.39 2.51 5.61
CA HIS A 189 -21.69 2.54 4.18
C HIS A 189 -21.50 1.16 3.52
N TYR A 190 -20.39 0.49 3.80
CA TYR A 190 -20.13 -0.84 3.23
C TYR A 190 -21.04 -1.91 3.82
N ALA A 191 -21.36 -1.82 5.11
CA ALA A 191 -22.28 -2.73 5.77
C ALA A 191 -23.69 -2.61 5.19
N ILE A 192 -24.23 -1.41 5.08
CA ILE A 192 -25.55 -1.13 4.49
C ILE A 192 -25.60 -1.60 3.03
N ARG A 193 -24.54 -1.34 2.26
CA ARG A 193 -24.46 -1.78 0.88
C ARG A 193 -24.49 -3.30 0.77
N MET A 194 -23.70 -3.99 1.60
CA MET A 194 -23.65 -5.45 1.62
C MET A 194 -24.98 -6.06 2.07
N SER A 195 -25.62 -5.49 3.09
CA SER A 195 -26.96 -5.89 3.54
C SER A 195 -27.99 -5.82 2.40
N ARG A 196 -27.94 -4.76 1.59
CA ARG A 196 -28.82 -4.63 0.40
C ARG A 196 -28.50 -5.68 -0.67
N GLU A 197 -27.22 -5.98 -0.91
CA GLU A 197 -26.79 -7.03 -1.87
C GLU A 197 -27.27 -8.42 -1.41
N MET A 198 -27.39 -8.66 -0.10
CA MET A 198 -27.91 -9.89 0.50
C MET A 198 -29.42 -9.90 0.65
N ASN A 199 -30.14 -8.83 0.26
CA ASN A 199 -31.60 -8.67 0.44
C ASN A 199 -32.03 -8.69 1.92
N LEU A 200 -31.17 -8.24 2.84
CA LEU A 200 -31.53 -8.08 4.25
C LEU A 200 -32.43 -6.85 4.42
N THR A 201 -33.34 -6.88 5.39
CA THR A 201 -34.30 -5.79 5.64
C THR A 201 -33.61 -4.53 6.13
N CYS A 202 -32.61 -4.66 7.00
CA CYS A 202 -31.80 -3.56 7.52
C CYS A 202 -30.42 -4.03 7.95
N PHE A 203 -29.51 -3.08 8.14
CA PHE A 203 -28.24 -3.32 8.83
C PHE A 203 -28.44 -3.09 10.34
N PRO A 204 -28.21 -4.08 11.21
CA PRO A 204 -28.51 -3.96 12.64
C PRO A 204 -27.50 -3.15 13.44
N GLY A 205 -26.40 -2.70 12.83
CA GLY A 205 -25.34 -1.96 13.49
C GLY A 205 -24.18 -2.85 13.94
N PHE A 206 -23.21 -2.20 14.60
CA PHE A 206 -22.04 -2.85 15.21
C PHE A 206 -22.20 -2.85 16.73
N SER A 207 -21.80 -3.92 17.40
CA SER A 207 -21.70 -3.96 18.87
C SER A 207 -20.54 -3.11 19.37
N ASP A 208 -20.49 -2.80 20.67
CA ASP A 208 -19.39 -2.05 21.28
C ASP A 208 -18.04 -2.70 21.04
N ASN A 209 -17.95 -4.03 21.09
CA ASN A 209 -16.74 -4.79 20.79
C ASN A 209 -16.30 -4.63 19.32
N ALA A 210 -17.24 -4.66 18.39
CA ALA A 210 -16.93 -4.45 16.97
C ALA A 210 -16.49 -3.01 16.70
N LEU A 211 -17.09 -2.02 17.37
CA LEU A 211 -16.68 -0.61 17.31
C LEU A 211 -15.27 -0.41 17.86
N GLU A 212 -14.96 -1.01 19.01
CA GLU A 212 -13.60 -0.96 19.59
C GLU A 212 -12.57 -1.53 18.60
N GLN A 213 -12.87 -2.67 17.96
CA GLN A 213 -12.00 -3.26 16.95
C GLN A 213 -11.81 -2.34 15.74
N LEU A 214 -12.88 -1.67 15.26
CA LEU A 214 -12.81 -0.73 14.14
C LEU A 214 -11.86 0.43 14.43
N PHE A 215 -11.89 0.99 15.63
CA PHE A 215 -11.08 2.15 16.00
C PHE A 215 -9.65 1.81 16.45
N THR A 216 -9.44 0.63 17.03
CA THR A 216 -8.13 0.22 17.55
C THR A 216 -7.21 -0.35 16.45
N TYR A 217 -7.79 -0.92 15.40
CA TYR A 217 -7.01 -1.56 14.34
C TYR A 217 -6.36 -0.53 13.41
N HIS A 218 -5.13 -0.79 12.99
CA HIS A 218 -4.30 0.15 12.21
C HIS A 218 -4.64 0.24 10.72
N TRP A 219 -5.44 -0.68 10.20
CA TRP A 219 -5.87 -0.73 8.80
C TRP A 219 -4.72 -0.64 7.78
N PRO A 220 -3.76 -1.57 7.77
CA PRO A 220 -2.64 -1.55 6.81
C PRO A 220 -3.11 -1.61 5.35
N GLY A 221 -4.23 -2.26 5.05
CA GLY A 221 -4.87 -2.26 3.74
C GLY A 221 -5.86 -1.11 3.51
N ASN A 222 -5.93 -0.15 4.43
CA ASN A 222 -6.76 1.05 4.37
C ASN A 222 -8.25 0.75 4.06
N ILE A 223 -8.90 1.56 3.24
CA ILE A 223 -10.33 1.43 2.90
C ILE A 223 -10.64 0.10 2.19
N ARG A 224 -9.68 -0.44 1.42
CA ARG A 224 -9.88 -1.74 0.75
C ARG A 224 -10.00 -2.89 1.77
N GLU A 225 -9.18 -2.86 2.80
CA GLU A 225 -9.23 -3.84 3.88
C GLU A 225 -10.48 -3.66 4.74
N LEU A 226 -10.78 -2.42 5.16
CA LEU A 226 -11.98 -2.08 5.92
C LEU A 226 -13.23 -2.62 5.22
N LYS A 227 -13.37 -2.32 3.92
CA LYS A 227 -14.46 -2.82 3.09
C LYS A 227 -14.58 -4.35 3.17
N ASN A 228 -13.48 -5.07 2.92
CA ASN A 228 -13.49 -6.53 2.91
C ASN A 228 -13.85 -7.14 4.28
N VAL A 229 -13.35 -6.54 5.36
CA VAL A 229 -13.63 -6.97 6.74
C VAL A 229 -15.11 -6.77 7.08
N VAL A 230 -15.65 -5.60 6.78
CA VAL A 230 -17.05 -5.26 7.05
C VAL A 230 -18.01 -6.09 6.20
N GLU A 231 -17.78 -6.18 4.89
CA GLU A 231 -18.61 -7.01 4.00
C GLU A 231 -18.63 -8.48 4.46
N ARG A 232 -17.48 -9.02 4.88
CA ARG A 232 -17.39 -10.37 5.46
C ARG A 232 -18.17 -10.49 6.74
N ALA A 233 -18.08 -9.53 7.65
CA ALA A 233 -18.80 -9.55 8.91
C ALA A 233 -20.32 -9.57 8.69
N VAL A 234 -20.83 -8.78 7.75
CA VAL A 234 -22.24 -8.80 7.35
C VAL A 234 -22.63 -10.16 6.77
N CYS A 235 -21.82 -10.74 5.87
CA CYS A 235 -22.10 -12.05 5.27
C CYS A 235 -22.16 -13.20 6.29
N GLN A 236 -21.36 -13.13 7.33
CA GLN A 236 -21.28 -14.17 8.35
C GLN A 236 -22.31 -13.99 9.47
N HIS A 237 -22.88 -12.80 9.59
CA HIS A 237 -23.88 -12.50 10.60
C HIS A 237 -25.25 -13.02 10.16
N GLN A 238 -25.83 -13.92 10.97
CA GLN A 238 -27.10 -14.59 10.64
C GLN A 238 -28.33 -13.88 11.20
N SER A 239 -28.15 -12.90 12.10
CA SER A 239 -29.25 -12.18 12.74
C SER A 239 -29.49 -10.82 12.05
N GLU A 240 -30.74 -10.50 11.74
CA GLU A 240 -31.12 -9.17 11.24
C GLU A 240 -31.43 -8.18 12.38
N GLN A 241 -31.55 -8.67 13.62
CA GLN A 241 -31.98 -7.89 14.77
C GLN A 241 -30.83 -7.52 15.71
N ASP A 242 -29.83 -8.42 15.84
CA ASP A 242 -28.73 -8.25 16.76
C ASP A 242 -27.54 -7.55 16.07
N PRO A 243 -26.86 -6.61 16.73
CA PRO A 243 -25.66 -5.98 16.19
C PRO A 243 -24.53 -6.99 15.89
N ILE A 244 -23.71 -6.69 14.91
CA ILE A 244 -22.52 -7.50 14.57
C ILE A 244 -21.60 -7.60 15.79
N PRO A 245 -21.34 -8.79 16.35
CA PRO A 245 -20.67 -8.94 17.64
C PRO A 245 -19.15 -8.69 17.60
N GLY A 246 -18.52 -8.80 16.43
CA GLY A 246 -17.08 -8.59 16.25
C GLY A 246 -16.64 -8.80 14.81
N LEU A 247 -15.40 -8.44 14.52
CA LEU A 247 -14.82 -8.44 13.19
C LEU A 247 -13.71 -9.50 13.06
N ILE A 248 -13.71 -10.23 11.95
CA ILE A 248 -12.61 -11.12 11.59
C ILE A 248 -11.60 -10.33 10.77
N LEU A 249 -10.59 -9.76 11.43
CA LEU A 249 -9.56 -8.93 10.81
C LEU A 249 -8.64 -9.78 9.91
N ASN A 250 -8.20 -10.95 10.37
CA ASN A 250 -7.38 -11.87 9.58
C ASN A 250 -8.16 -13.10 9.14
N PRO A 251 -8.62 -13.20 7.88
CA PRO A 251 -9.38 -14.32 7.36
C PRO A 251 -8.54 -15.60 7.14
N PHE A 252 -7.21 -15.46 7.15
CA PHE A 252 -6.29 -16.57 6.93
C PHE A 252 -5.94 -17.32 8.22
N LYS A 253 -6.36 -16.82 9.39
CA LYS A 253 -6.19 -17.51 10.67
C LYS A 253 -7.17 -18.70 10.72
N SER A 254 -6.70 -19.85 10.28
CA SER A 254 -7.46 -21.11 10.29
C SER A 254 -7.26 -21.84 11.61
N ILE A 255 -8.33 -22.46 12.13
CA ILE A 255 -8.29 -23.35 13.31
C ILE A 255 -7.37 -24.55 13.06
N TRP A 256 -7.11 -24.87 11.80
CA TRP A 256 -6.31 -26.02 11.35
C TRP A 256 -4.84 -25.66 11.02
N MET A 257 -4.48 -24.38 10.99
CA MET A 257 -3.09 -23.97 10.93
C MET A 257 -2.58 -23.88 12.36
N GLU A 258 -1.71 -24.83 12.76
CA GLU A 258 -0.84 -24.64 13.92
C GLU A 258 -0.18 -23.27 13.75
N GLU A 259 -0.10 -22.51 14.84
CA GLU A 259 0.62 -21.24 14.85
C GLU A 259 2.08 -21.49 14.43
N SER A 260 2.31 -21.53 13.13
CA SER A 260 3.64 -21.22 12.64
C SER A 260 3.89 -19.80 13.12
N THR A 261 4.79 -19.69 14.07
CA THR A 261 5.36 -18.42 14.56
C THR A 261 5.40 -17.44 13.40
N PRO A 262 4.82 -16.23 13.50
CA PRO A 262 4.83 -15.29 12.40
C PRO A 262 6.28 -15.16 11.93
N GLN A 263 6.54 -15.53 10.68
CA GLN A 263 7.74 -15.09 10.01
C GLN A 263 7.61 -13.57 9.96
N GLN A 264 8.29 -12.93 10.89
CA GLN A 264 8.45 -11.48 10.90
C GLN A 264 9.04 -11.13 9.54
N ASP A 265 8.29 -10.34 8.76
CA ASP A 265 8.80 -9.74 7.55
C ASP A 265 10.15 -9.08 7.86
N PRO A 266 11.14 -9.18 6.95
CA PRO A 266 12.47 -8.59 7.18
C PRO A 266 12.47 -7.08 7.48
N GLU A 267 11.36 -6.39 7.29
CA GLU A 267 11.20 -4.96 7.61
C GLU A 267 10.83 -4.70 9.08
N ASP A 268 10.21 -5.66 9.80
CA ASP A 268 9.91 -5.53 11.25
C ASP A 268 11.13 -5.77 12.15
N ILE A 269 12.25 -6.27 11.61
CA ILE A 269 13.51 -6.42 12.35
C ILE A 269 14.12 -5.05 12.71
N LYS A 270 13.63 -3.95 12.17
CA LYS A 270 14.12 -2.59 12.53
C LYS A 270 13.47 -1.98 13.77
N SER A 271 12.47 -2.61 14.38
CA SER A 271 11.81 -2.09 15.60
C SER A 271 12.12 -2.88 16.87
N MET A 272 12.93 -3.92 16.84
CA MET A 272 13.62 -4.34 18.08
C MET A 272 14.63 -3.24 18.39
N SER A 273 14.21 -2.30 19.22
CA SER A 273 15.08 -1.31 19.83
C SER A 273 16.22 -2.08 20.54
N TYR A 274 17.34 -2.20 19.84
CA TYR A 274 18.59 -2.32 20.58
C TYR A 274 18.61 -1.11 21.50
N ASN A 275 18.51 -1.33 22.78
CA ASN A 275 18.76 -0.31 23.78
C ASN A 275 20.20 0.17 23.57
N GLN A 276 20.36 1.09 22.61
CA GLN A 276 21.63 1.79 22.47
C GLN A 276 21.77 2.65 23.71
N PRO A 277 22.79 2.42 24.54
CA PRO A 277 22.97 3.22 25.74
C PRO A 277 23.21 4.66 25.34
N SER A 278 22.52 5.60 26.01
CA SER A 278 22.84 7.02 25.88
C SER A 278 24.20 7.28 26.50
N LEU A 279 25.08 7.95 25.77
CA LEU A 279 26.40 8.36 26.28
C LEU A 279 26.27 9.52 27.29
N PRO A 280 27.04 9.53 28.39
CA PRO A 280 28.07 8.58 28.80
C PRO A 280 27.54 7.30 29.44
N VAL A 281 28.11 6.13 29.10
CA VAL A 281 27.72 4.82 29.60
C VAL A 281 28.95 4.10 30.21
N ASN A 282 28.76 3.37 31.29
CA ASN A 282 29.76 2.42 31.76
C ASN A 282 29.70 1.17 30.92
N LEU A 283 30.56 1.10 29.89
CA LEU A 283 30.59 0.02 28.93
C LEU A 283 30.68 -1.37 29.54
N LYS A 284 31.43 -1.51 30.64
CA LYS A 284 31.63 -2.80 31.31
C LYS A 284 30.34 -3.30 31.96
N GLU A 285 29.64 -2.44 32.67
CA GLU A 285 28.36 -2.79 33.30
C GLU A 285 27.27 -3.08 32.27
N TRP A 286 27.24 -2.31 31.19
CA TRP A 286 26.29 -2.52 30.11
C TRP A 286 26.52 -3.86 29.42
N LEU A 287 27.79 -4.22 29.09
CA LEU A 287 28.14 -5.51 28.51
C LEU A 287 27.79 -6.67 29.41
N ASP A 288 28.12 -6.57 30.71
CA ASP A 288 27.80 -7.61 31.71
C ASP A 288 26.28 -7.83 31.79
N THR A 289 25.47 -6.77 31.70
CA THR A 289 24.00 -6.85 31.70
C THR A 289 23.47 -7.56 30.46
N GLN A 290 23.99 -7.20 29.27
CA GLN A 290 23.60 -7.84 28.01
C GLN A 290 24.00 -9.33 27.96
N GLU A 291 25.21 -9.66 28.47
CA GLU A 291 25.69 -11.04 28.54
C GLU A 291 24.78 -11.89 29.45
N GLN A 292 24.39 -11.36 30.63
CA GLN A 292 23.44 -12.04 31.51
C GLN A 292 22.08 -12.28 30.85
N GLN A 293 21.52 -11.29 30.18
CA GLN A 293 20.24 -11.41 29.48
C GLN A 293 20.26 -12.50 28.39
N LEU A 294 21.33 -12.54 27.57
CA LEU A 294 21.50 -13.55 26.52
C LEU A 294 21.63 -14.96 27.09
N ILE A 295 22.37 -15.11 28.22
CA ILE A 295 22.51 -16.42 28.89
C ILE A 295 21.15 -16.88 29.44
N HIS A 296 20.37 -15.98 30.04
CA HIS A 296 19.03 -16.31 30.54
C HIS A 296 18.09 -16.74 29.39
N GLN A 297 18.08 -16.03 28.30
CA GLN A 297 17.26 -16.37 27.12
C GLN A 297 17.66 -17.74 26.55
N ALA A 298 18.95 -17.99 26.37
CA ALA A 298 19.44 -19.27 25.87
C ALA A 298 19.10 -20.44 26.80
N LEU A 299 19.19 -20.25 28.11
CA LEU A 299 18.79 -21.27 29.09
C LEU A 299 17.29 -21.55 29.04
N GLN A 300 16.44 -20.52 28.90
CA GLN A 300 15.00 -20.70 28.75
C GLN A 300 14.65 -21.44 27.46
N GLN A 301 15.21 -21.07 26.33
CA GLN A 301 14.98 -21.73 25.03
C GLN A 301 15.44 -23.19 25.05
N ALA A 302 16.58 -23.46 25.69
CA ALA A 302 17.12 -24.81 25.86
C ALA A 302 16.42 -25.62 26.98
N LYS A 303 15.32 -25.14 27.55
CA LYS A 303 14.63 -25.77 28.71
C LYS A 303 15.62 -26.13 29.82
N TYR A 304 16.52 -25.20 30.15
CA TYR A 304 17.60 -25.33 31.15
C TYR A 304 18.63 -26.43 30.86
N ASN A 305 18.66 -26.99 29.65
CA ASN A 305 19.75 -27.89 29.24
C ASN A 305 21.00 -27.07 28.87
N GLN A 306 22.01 -27.11 29.73
CA GLN A 306 23.22 -26.30 29.58
C GLN A 306 24.06 -26.65 28.34
N ARG A 307 23.99 -27.88 27.80
CA ARG A 307 24.70 -28.24 26.55
C ARG A 307 24.06 -27.58 25.35
N ASN A 308 22.74 -27.70 25.24
CA ASN A 308 21.98 -27.07 24.15
C ASN A 308 22.05 -25.55 24.24
N ALA A 309 21.99 -24.95 25.46
CA ALA A 309 22.15 -23.52 25.64
C ALA A 309 23.53 -23.02 25.23
N ALA A 310 24.60 -23.80 25.46
CA ALA A 310 25.94 -23.45 24.98
C ALA A 310 26.02 -23.44 23.45
N GLU A 311 25.41 -24.41 22.78
CA GLU A 311 25.33 -24.46 21.31
C GLU A 311 24.58 -23.25 20.75
N LEU A 312 23.44 -22.85 21.35
CA LEU A 312 22.68 -21.67 20.94
C LEU A 312 23.49 -20.36 21.05
N LEU A 313 24.40 -20.28 22.00
CA LEU A 313 25.27 -19.11 22.20
C LEU A 313 26.61 -19.21 21.44
N GLY A 314 26.85 -20.29 20.69
CA GLY A 314 28.14 -20.54 20.02
C GLY A 314 29.32 -20.74 21.01
N LEU A 315 29.01 -21.15 22.25
CA LEU A 315 29.99 -21.36 23.30
C LEU A 315 30.23 -22.84 23.56
N SER A 316 31.42 -23.18 24.07
CA SER A 316 31.65 -24.50 24.65
C SER A 316 30.90 -24.64 26.01
N TYR A 317 30.52 -25.87 26.36
CA TYR A 317 29.89 -26.16 27.64
C TYR A 317 30.66 -25.61 28.85
N HIS A 318 31.99 -25.68 28.81
CA HIS A 318 32.84 -25.17 29.89
C HIS A 318 32.81 -23.65 30.00
N GLN A 319 32.76 -22.95 28.86
CA GLN A 319 32.66 -21.49 28.83
C GLN A 319 31.31 -21.03 29.43
N LEU A 320 30.18 -21.61 28.96
CA LEU A 320 28.87 -21.25 29.50
C LEU A 320 28.79 -21.53 31.00
N ARG A 321 29.32 -22.65 31.50
CA ARG A 321 29.35 -22.98 32.91
C ARG A 321 30.19 -21.99 33.74
N GLY A 322 31.26 -21.45 33.15
CA GLY A 322 32.08 -20.38 33.75
C GLY A 322 31.26 -19.09 33.91
N LEU A 323 30.52 -18.70 32.87
CA LEU A 323 29.67 -17.52 32.87
C LEU A 323 28.49 -17.63 33.85
N ILE A 324 27.85 -18.79 33.91
CA ILE A 324 26.78 -19.09 34.89
C ILE A 324 27.29 -18.92 36.33
N ARG A 325 28.52 -19.34 36.61
CA ARG A 325 29.14 -19.13 37.95
C ARG A 325 29.52 -17.69 38.17
N LYS A 326 30.09 -16.99 37.20
CA LYS A 326 30.47 -15.58 37.26
C LYS A 326 29.26 -14.70 37.65
N TYR A 327 28.12 -14.97 37.07
CA TYR A 327 26.90 -14.19 37.24
C TYR A 327 25.93 -14.78 38.28
N GLN A 328 26.26 -15.86 38.94
CA GLN A 328 25.45 -16.55 40.00
C GLN A 328 24.03 -16.89 39.50
N ILE A 329 23.89 -17.25 38.22
CA ILE A 329 22.60 -17.58 37.63
C ILE A 329 22.08 -18.90 38.21
N LEU A 330 20.91 -18.84 38.89
CA LEU A 330 20.27 -20.02 39.46
C LEU A 330 19.70 -20.89 38.35
N VAL A 331 20.32 -22.02 38.08
CA VAL A 331 19.81 -23.07 37.20
C VAL A 331 19.07 -24.07 38.08
N ASN A 332 17.72 -23.95 38.15
CA ASN A 332 16.92 -24.94 38.85
C ASN A 332 17.08 -26.29 38.16
N LYS A 333 17.56 -27.29 38.85
CA LYS A 333 17.53 -28.67 38.46
C LYS A 333 16.08 -29.17 38.60
N HIS A 334 15.42 -29.46 37.49
CA HIS A 334 14.35 -30.46 37.45
C HIS A 334 14.90 -31.73 36.89
#